data_35dbf341262b73abe99b0402f98b6fd1
#
_entry.id   35dbf341262b73abe99b0402f98b6fd1
#
_cell.length_a   1.000
_cell.length_b   1.000
_cell.length_c   1.000
_cell.angle_alpha   90.00
_cell.angle_beta   90.00
_cell.angle_gamma   90.00
#
_symmetry.space_group_name_H-M   'P 1'
#
loop_
_entity.id
_entity.type
_entity.pdbx_description
1 polymer ?
#
loop_
_entity_poly.entity_id
_entity_poly.type
_entity_poly.pdbx_seq_one_letter_code
_entity_poly.pdbx_strand_id
1 'polypeptide(L)'
;MNILLVEDEKGLIITLTDRLVSEGFDVTSADDGKKGFDAAISGNFDLIILDVMLPKKNGYDVCRDLRQKGINTPILMLTAKGETIDKVLGLKLGADDYLTKPFEVIELLARVEALLRRSPHQMNGSTAEAFRFGTVTIDFKRAEVVKDQKAVELSAMEFKLLQYLI
;
A
#
# COMPACT_ATOMS: atom_id res chain seq x y z
N MET A 1 2.76 6.21 12.75
CA MET A 1 3.00 5.83 11.33
C MET A 1 2.71 7.04 10.46
N ASN A 2 3.63 7.32 9.52
CA ASN A 2 3.61 8.53 8.72
C ASN A 2 2.99 8.27 7.35
N ILE A 3 1.92 8.98 7.02
CA ILE A 3 1.22 8.86 5.73
C ILE A 3 1.43 10.14 4.92
N LEU A 4 1.83 10.01 3.66
CA LEU A 4 1.81 11.10 2.70
C LEU A 4 0.49 11.04 1.90
N LEU A 5 -0.31 12.10 1.98
CA LEU A 5 -1.54 12.27 1.21
C LEU A 5 -1.30 13.28 0.08
N VAL A 6 -1.39 12.84 -1.16
CA VAL A 6 -1.22 13.70 -2.35
C VAL A 6 -2.55 13.78 -3.09
N GLU A 7 -3.22 14.93 -2.98
CA GLU A 7 -4.58 15.19 -3.45
C GLU A 7 -4.72 16.69 -3.68
N ASP A 8 -5.40 17.16 -4.71
CA ASP A 8 -5.56 18.58 -5.01
C ASP A 8 -6.91 19.15 -4.54
N GLU A 9 -7.91 18.29 -4.28
CA GLU A 9 -9.21 18.72 -3.77
C GLU A 9 -9.13 19.03 -2.27
N LYS A 10 -9.17 20.31 -1.91
CA LYS A 10 -9.03 20.78 -0.51
C LYS A 10 -10.02 20.14 0.46
N GLY A 11 -11.27 19.95 0.03
CA GLY A 11 -12.29 19.32 0.86
C GLY A 11 -11.94 17.88 1.20
N LEU A 12 -11.44 17.13 0.23
CA LEU A 12 -11.03 15.75 0.40
C LEU A 12 -9.75 15.65 1.27
N ILE A 13 -8.77 16.55 1.05
CA ILE A 13 -7.57 16.63 1.91
C ILE A 13 -7.96 16.79 3.38
N ILE A 14 -8.84 17.74 3.71
CA ILE A 14 -9.28 17.99 5.08
C ILE A 14 -9.96 16.75 5.66
N THR A 15 -10.95 16.21 4.94
CA THR A 15 -11.73 15.06 5.40
C THR A 15 -10.86 13.83 5.65
N LEU A 16 -9.95 13.52 4.71
CA LEU A 16 -9.07 12.36 4.84
C LEU A 16 -8.01 12.57 5.92
N THR A 17 -7.44 13.78 6.02
CA THR A 17 -6.47 14.10 7.07
C THR A 17 -7.08 13.95 8.45
N ASP A 18 -8.26 14.56 8.70
CA ASP A 18 -8.95 14.48 10.00
C ASP A 18 -9.25 13.01 10.35
N ARG A 19 -9.71 12.25 9.38
CA ARG A 19 -10.03 10.85 9.63
C ARG A 19 -8.80 10.00 9.91
N LEU A 20 -7.74 10.11 9.12
CA LEU A 20 -6.49 9.38 9.32
C LEU A 20 -5.83 9.76 10.65
N VAL A 21 -5.83 11.04 11.01
CA VAL A 21 -5.33 11.50 12.32
C VAL A 21 -6.15 10.92 13.46
N SER A 22 -7.48 10.82 13.33
CA SER A 22 -8.34 10.19 14.35
C SER A 22 -8.06 8.71 14.55
N GLU A 23 -7.51 8.03 13.54
CA GLU A 23 -7.04 6.63 13.62
C GLU A 23 -5.58 6.51 14.12
N GLY A 24 -4.94 7.63 14.50
CA GLY A 24 -3.60 7.66 15.10
C GLY A 24 -2.45 7.70 14.09
N PHE A 25 -2.70 8.12 12.85
CA PHE A 25 -1.66 8.33 11.84
C PHE A 25 -1.15 9.78 11.87
N ASP A 26 0.13 9.97 11.56
CA ASP A 26 0.71 11.27 11.26
C ASP A 26 0.58 11.54 9.77
N VAL A 27 -0.10 12.62 9.38
CA VAL A 27 -0.41 12.90 7.97
C VAL A 27 0.31 14.14 7.49
N THR A 28 1.05 13.98 6.41
CA THR A 28 1.60 15.10 5.62
C THR A 28 0.83 15.19 4.32
N SER A 29 0.32 16.37 3.94
CA SER A 29 -0.42 16.55 2.70
C SER A 29 0.36 17.35 1.66
N ALA A 30 0.14 17.04 0.38
CA ALA A 30 0.63 17.79 -0.77
C ALA A 30 -0.53 17.99 -1.76
N ASP A 31 -0.66 19.18 -2.31
CA ASP A 31 -1.78 19.62 -3.17
C ASP A 31 -1.44 19.55 -4.68
N ASP A 32 -0.28 19.02 -5.04
CA ASP A 32 0.11 18.73 -6.41
C ASP A 32 1.13 17.58 -6.50
N GLY A 33 1.20 16.95 -7.67
CA GLY A 33 2.07 15.80 -7.87
C GLY A 33 3.57 16.09 -7.78
N LYS A 34 4.00 17.34 -8.06
CA LYS A 34 5.41 17.72 -7.90
C LYS A 34 5.77 17.81 -6.42
N LYS A 35 4.96 18.51 -5.61
CA LYS A 35 5.15 18.58 -4.16
C LYS A 35 5.08 17.20 -3.51
N GLY A 36 4.12 16.36 -3.95
CA GLY A 36 4.00 14.98 -3.50
C GLY A 36 5.27 14.17 -3.78
N PHE A 37 5.81 14.27 -4.98
CA PHE A 37 7.06 13.61 -5.36
C PHE A 37 8.25 14.09 -4.53
N ASP A 38 8.42 15.41 -4.38
CA ASP A 38 9.51 16.01 -3.62
C ASP A 38 9.43 15.61 -2.13
N ALA A 39 8.22 15.61 -1.55
CA ALA A 39 7.97 15.14 -0.19
C ALA A 39 8.31 13.65 -0.02
N ALA A 40 7.86 12.80 -0.93
CA ALA A 40 8.13 11.36 -0.87
C ALA A 40 9.62 11.00 -0.93
N ILE A 41 10.43 11.80 -1.64
CA ILE A 41 11.89 11.60 -1.71
C ILE A 41 12.58 12.06 -0.43
N SER A 42 12.16 13.19 0.14
CA SER A 42 12.81 13.82 1.27
C SER A 42 12.32 13.32 2.63
N GLY A 43 11.13 12.72 2.66
CA GLY A 43 10.48 12.25 3.88
C GLY A 43 10.59 10.74 4.09
N ASN A 44 10.21 10.32 5.29
CA ASN A 44 10.14 8.92 5.67
C ASN A 44 8.68 8.56 5.91
N PHE A 45 8.03 7.97 4.92
CA PHE A 45 6.62 7.62 4.96
C PHE A 45 6.43 6.10 4.95
N ASP A 46 5.45 5.64 5.72
CA ASP A 46 5.06 4.24 5.80
C ASP A 46 4.05 3.88 4.69
N LEU A 47 3.32 4.89 4.19
CA LEU A 47 2.33 4.77 3.11
C LEU A 47 2.21 6.08 2.35
N ILE A 48 1.95 5.99 1.04
CA ILE A 48 1.58 7.12 0.19
C ILE A 48 0.17 6.87 -0.34
N ILE A 49 -0.75 7.82 -0.10
CA ILE A 49 -2.06 7.89 -0.75
C ILE A 49 -1.92 8.93 -1.86
N LEU A 50 -2.18 8.53 -3.10
CA LEU A 50 -1.82 9.30 -4.28
C LEU A 50 -2.98 9.38 -5.26
N ASP A 51 -3.52 10.58 -5.48
CA ASP A 51 -4.47 10.79 -6.56
C ASP A 51 -3.78 10.68 -7.93
N VAL A 52 -4.49 10.13 -8.89
CA VAL A 52 -4.06 10.08 -10.29
C VAL A 52 -4.14 11.45 -10.94
N MET A 53 -5.26 12.16 -10.73
CA MET A 53 -5.56 13.41 -11.43
C MET A 53 -4.99 14.65 -10.72
N LEU A 54 -3.69 14.74 -10.64
CA LEU A 54 -2.99 15.85 -9.97
C LEU A 54 -2.47 16.90 -10.95
N PRO A 55 -2.47 18.18 -10.56
CA PRO A 55 -1.80 19.24 -11.32
C PRO A 55 -0.27 19.08 -11.28
N LYS A 56 0.40 19.66 -12.28
CA LYS A 56 1.85 19.70 -12.51
C LYS A 56 2.51 18.36 -12.83
N LYS A 57 2.15 17.29 -12.15
CA LYS A 57 2.64 15.93 -12.39
C LYS A 57 1.56 14.94 -11.99
N ASN A 58 1.08 14.13 -12.94
CA ASN A 58 0.02 13.17 -12.64
C ASN A 58 0.51 12.04 -11.72
N GLY A 59 -0.41 11.40 -11.01
CA GLY A 59 -0.08 10.37 -10.02
C GLY A 59 0.63 9.16 -10.61
N TYR A 60 0.35 8.77 -11.85
CA TYR A 60 1.05 7.66 -12.51
C TYR A 60 2.53 7.98 -12.73
N ASP A 61 2.84 9.20 -13.17
CA ASP A 61 4.22 9.65 -13.34
C ASP A 61 4.94 9.78 -12.00
N VAL A 62 4.24 10.24 -10.95
CA VAL A 62 4.78 10.26 -9.58
C VAL A 62 5.14 8.85 -9.13
N CYS A 63 4.21 7.89 -9.25
CA CYS A 63 4.43 6.50 -8.85
C CYS A 63 5.61 5.88 -9.60
N ARG A 64 5.62 5.95 -10.94
CA ARG A 64 6.71 5.44 -11.77
C ARG A 64 8.07 6.00 -11.36
N ASP A 65 8.16 7.33 -11.20
CA ASP A 65 9.43 7.99 -10.92
C ASP A 65 9.92 7.72 -9.49
N LEU A 66 9.02 7.52 -8.51
CA LEU A 66 9.36 7.04 -7.18
C LEU A 66 9.97 5.64 -7.24
N ARG A 67 9.36 4.72 -7.98
CA ARG A 67 9.88 3.35 -8.15
C ARG A 67 11.23 3.34 -8.86
N GLN A 68 11.43 4.20 -9.87
CA GLN A 68 12.73 4.35 -10.54
C GLN A 68 13.83 4.86 -9.61
N LYS A 69 13.46 5.64 -8.58
CA LYS A 69 14.40 6.08 -7.53
C LYS A 69 14.58 5.07 -6.39
N GLY A 70 14.00 3.88 -6.49
CA GLY A 70 14.11 2.84 -5.48
C GLY A 70 13.24 3.09 -4.23
N ILE A 71 12.29 4.02 -4.29
CA ILE A 71 11.32 4.23 -3.21
C ILE A 71 10.28 3.12 -3.28
N ASN A 72 10.31 2.23 -2.29
CA ASN A 72 9.42 1.06 -2.17
C ASN A 72 8.29 1.25 -1.16
N THR A 73 8.10 2.47 -0.64
CA THR A 73 6.95 2.80 0.20
C THR A 73 5.65 2.37 -0.49
N PRO A 74 4.75 1.65 0.18
CA PRO A 74 3.47 1.26 -0.39
C PRO A 74 2.68 2.47 -0.91
N ILE A 75 2.05 2.32 -2.08
CA ILE A 75 1.27 3.37 -2.72
C ILE A 75 -0.17 2.88 -2.94
N LEU A 76 -1.14 3.58 -2.32
CA LEU A 76 -2.56 3.46 -2.61
C LEU A 76 -2.95 4.56 -3.61
N MET A 77 -3.33 4.16 -4.82
CA MET A 77 -3.78 5.10 -5.85
C MET A 77 -5.27 5.42 -5.71
N LEU A 78 -5.64 6.70 -5.77
CA LEU A 78 -7.03 7.14 -5.89
C LEU A 78 -7.32 7.41 -7.37
N THR A 79 -8.33 6.76 -7.95
CA THR A 79 -8.64 6.85 -9.38
C THR A 79 -10.09 7.25 -9.64
N ALA A 80 -10.37 7.91 -10.77
CA ALA A 80 -11.74 8.18 -11.20
C ALA A 80 -12.42 6.89 -11.71
N LYS A 81 -13.75 6.82 -11.60
CA LYS A 81 -14.55 5.69 -12.09
C LYS A 81 -14.57 5.68 -13.63
N GLY A 82 -14.12 4.60 -14.24
CA GLY A 82 -14.30 4.40 -15.70
C GLY A 82 -13.09 3.82 -16.45
N GLU A 83 -11.92 3.78 -15.87
CA GLU A 83 -10.70 3.40 -16.58
C GLU A 83 -10.16 2.05 -16.08
N THR A 84 -10.76 0.95 -16.61
CA THR A 84 -10.24 -0.40 -16.37
C THR A 84 -8.80 -0.53 -16.89
N ILE A 85 -8.45 0.27 -17.91
CA ILE A 85 -7.11 0.36 -18.48
C ILE A 85 -6.14 0.94 -17.45
N ASP A 86 -6.58 1.90 -16.63
CA ASP A 86 -5.72 2.54 -15.63
C ASP A 86 -5.33 1.61 -14.49
N LYS A 87 -6.22 0.71 -14.06
CA LYS A 87 -5.88 -0.29 -13.03
C LYS A 87 -4.77 -1.24 -13.49
N VAL A 88 -4.82 -1.69 -14.73
CA VAL A 88 -3.78 -2.57 -15.32
C VAL A 88 -2.49 -1.81 -15.56
N LEU A 89 -2.58 -0.55 -16.01
CA LEU A 89 -1.42 0.31 -16.23
C LEU A 89 -0.72 0.64 -14.91
N GLY A 90 -1.49 1.00 -13.91
CA GLY A 90 -0.95 1.39 -12.61
C GLY A 90 -0.29 0.23 -11.86
N LEU A 91 -0.84 -1.00 -11.89
CA LEU A 91 -0.17 -2.20 -11.36
C LEU A 91 1.18 -2.44 -12.04
N LYS A 92 1.27 -2.20 -13.37
CA LYS A 92 2.53 -2.25 -14.11
C LYS A 92 3.50 -1.13 -13.72
N LEU A 93 2.99 0.01 -13.23
CA LEU A 93 3.79 1.15 -12.78
C LEU A 93 4.26 1.03 -11.32
N GLY A 94 3.83 0.00 -10.59
CA GLY A 94 4.31 -0.31 -9.27
C GLY A 94 3.48 0.23 -8.10
N ALA A 95 2.20 0.57 -8.33
CA ALA A 95 1.26 0.81 -7.23
C ALA A 95 0.88 -0.51 -6.54
N ASP A 96 0.58 -0.45 -5.25
CA ASP A 96 0.31 -1.63 -4.43
C ASP A 96 -1.19 -1.90 -4.28
N ASP A 97 -2.03 -0.88 -4.37
CA ASP A 97 -3.51 -1.01 -4.37
C ASP A 97 -4.16 0.21 -5.04
N TYR A 98 -5.47 0.08 -5.35
CA TYR A 98 -6.29 1.10 -6.02
C TYR A 98 -7.63 1.25 -5.32
N LEU A 99 -8.07 2.52 -5.22
CA LEU A 99 -9.40 2.87 -4.73
C LEU A 99 -10.07 3.82 -5.71
N THR A 100 -11.26 3.47 -6.18
CA THR A 100 -11.99 4.24 -7.20
C THR A 100 -12.90 5.28 -6.56
N LYS A 101 -12.77 6.54 -6.98
CA LYS A 101 -13.68 7.65 -6.60
C LYS A 101 -15.03 7.50 -7.32
N PRO A 102 -16.19 7.74 -6.65
CA PRO A 102 -16.33 8.01 -5.23
C PRO A 102 -16.15 6.74 -4.38
N PHE A 103 -15.59 6.89 -3.18
CA PHE A 103 -15.37 5.80 -2.23
C PHE A 103 -15.89 6.17 -0.84
N GLU A 104 -16.16 5.15 -0.05
CA GLU A 104 -16.44 5.33 1.38
C GLU A 104 -15.14 5.43 2.16
N VAL A 105 -15.07 6.35 3.14
CA VAL A 105 -13.85 6.55 3.95
C VAL A 105 -13.46 5.27 4.69
N ILE A 106 -14.42 4.46 5.10
CA ILE A 106 -14.17 3.17 5.76
C ILE A 106 -13.45 2.18 4.83
N GLU A 107 -13.72 2.21 3.52
CA GLU A 107 -13.00 1.40 2.54
C GLU A 107 -11.55 1.85 2.41
N LEU A 108 -11.31 3.17 2.36
CA LEU A 108 -9.95 3.72 2.32
C LEU A 108 -9.15 3.27 3.56
N LEU A 109 -9.72 3.40 4.76
CA LEU A 109 -9.06 3.00 6.00
C LEU A 109 -8.71 1.52 6.02
N ALA A 110 -9.63 0.65 5.59
CA ALA A 110 -9.37 -0.79 5.52
C ALA A 110 -8.20 -1.13 4.58
N ARG A 111 -8.08 -0.43 3.44
CA ARG A 111 -6.97 -0.58 2.50
C ARG A 111 -5.64 -0.05 3.05
N VAL A 112 -5.68 1.12 3.70
CA VAL A 112 -4.53 1.70 4.40
C VAL A 112 -3.95 0.71 5.42
N GLU A 113 -4.79 0.17 6.30
CA GLU A 113 -4.37 -0.83 7.30
C GLU A 113 -3.80 -2.10 6.64
N ALA A 114 -4.42 -2.58 5.57
CA ALA A 114 -3.95 -3.76 4.86
C ALA A 114 -2.56 -3.54 4.23
N LEU A 115 -2.30 -2.36 3.66
CA LEU A 115 -1.01 -2.01 3.08
C LEU A 115 0.07 -1.82 4.15
N LEU A 116 -0.26 -1.13 5.24
CA LEU A 116 0.67 -0.92 6.36
C LEU A 116 1.07 -2.24 7.03
N ARG A 117 0.15 -3.20 7.15
CA ARG A 117 0.44 -4.54 7.69
C ARG A 117 1.42 -5.32 6.82
N ARG A 118 1.46 -5.08 5.51
CA ARG A 118 2.37 -5.72 4.55
C ARG A 118 3.73 -5.02 4.47
N SER A 119 3.86 -3.82 5.03
CA SER A 119 5.10 -3.05 4.98
C SER A 119 6.20 -3.66 5.86
N PRO A 120 7.43 -3.83 5.36
CA PRO A 120 8.55 -4.43 6.12
C PRO A 120 8.92 -3.68 7.41
N HIS A 121 8.44 -2.44 7.59
CA HIS A 121 8.76 -1.62 8.77
C HIS A 121 8.10 -2.10 10.07
N GLN A 122 7.09 -2.98 10.02
CA GLN A 122 6.50 -3.59 11.22
C GLN A 122 7.20 -4.88 11.66
N MET A 123 8.24 -5.33 10.98
CA MET A 123 9.00 -6.52 11.39
C MET A 123 9.96 -6.31 12.58
N ASN A 124 9.92 -5.17 13.26
CA ASN A 124 10.73 -4.93 14.48
C ASN A 124 9.97 -5.17 15.79
N GLY A 125 9.02 -6.09 15.81
CA GLY A 125 8.28 -6.39 17.05
C GLY A 125 7.83 -7.83 17.26
N SER A 126 7.85 -8.67 16.27
CA SER A 126 7.79 -10.13 16.46
C SER A 126 8.32 -10.82 15.20
N THR A 127 9.37 -11.57 15.35
CA THR A 127 9.91 -12.53 14.40
C THR A 127 8.92 -13.68 14.18
N ALA A 128 7.82 -13.43 13.52
CA ALA A 128 7.04 -14.51 12.94
C ALA A 128 7.59 -14.79 11.55
N GLU A 129 8.83 -15.33 11.50
CA GLU A 129 9.37 -15.98 10.29
C GLU A 129 8.50 -17.16 9.87
N ALA A 130 7.58 -17.58 10.74
CA ALA A 130 6.63 -18.65 10.49
C ALA A 130 5.24 -18.32 11.07
N PHE A 131 4.22 -18.42 10.25
CA PHE A 131 2.82 -18.35 10.68
C PHE A 131 2.37 -19.72 11.16
N ARG A 132 1.75 -19.80 12.37
CA ARG A 132 1.22 -21.03 12.94
C ARG A 132 -0.28 -21.00 13.07
N PHE A 133 -0.92 -22.00 12.50
CA PHE A 133 -2.35 -22.23 12.64
C PHE A 133 -2.60 -23.72 12.98
N GLY A 134 -2.95 -24.01 14.21
CA GLY A 134 -3.07 -25.38 14.69
C GLY A 134 -1.73 -26.14 14.58
N THR A 135 -1.73 -27.25 13.84
CA THR A 135 -0.52 -28.05 13.58
C THR A 135 0.23 -27.64 12.31
N VAL A 136 -0.25 -26.58 11.61
CA VAL A 136 0.38 -26.06 10.40
C VAL A 136 1.34 -24.91 10.74
N THR A 137 2.55 -24.99 10.25
CA THR A 137 3.56 -23.93 10.31
C THR A 137 3.94 -23.55 8.87
N ILE A 138 3.92 -22.25 8.56
CA ILE A 138 4.24 -21.71 7.24
C ILE A 138 5.44 -20.80 7.40
N ASP A 139 6.57 -21.16 6.82
CA ASP A 139 7.76 -20.31 6.72
C ASP A 139 7.76 -19.60 5.35
N PHE A 140 7.42 -18.32 5.36
CA PHE A 140 7.33 -17.53 4.13
C PHE A 140 8.69 -17.22 3.51
N LYS A 141 9.75 -17.24 4.31
CA LYS A 141 11.11 -16.95 3.88
C LYS A 141 11.75 -18.14 3.16
N ARG A 142 11.43 -19.34 3.62
CA ARG A 142 11.90 -20.60 3.03
C ARG A 142 10.93 -21.18 2.01
N ALA A 143 9.75 -20.57 1.86
CA ALA A 143 8.64 -21.10 1.08
C ALA A 143 8.26 -22.54 1.49
N GLU A 144 8.30 -22.82 2.79
CA GLU A 144 8.01 -24.14 3.36
C GLU A 144 6.70 -24.14 4.15
N VAL A 145 5.93 -25.19 3.99
CA VAL A 145 4.74 -25.49 4.81
C VAL A 145 4.94 -26.82 5.50
N VAL A 146 4.75 -26.83 6.82
CA VAL A 146 4.84 -28.05 7.64
C VAL A 146 3.50 -28.27 8.34
N LYS A 147 2.92 -29.46 8.21
CA LYS A 147 1.72 -29.91 8.92
C LYS A 147 2.04 -31.18 9.67
N ASP A 148 1.71 -31.24 10.96
CA ASP A 148 1.96 -32.41 11.82
C ASP A 148 3.43 -32.90 11.74
N GLN A 149 4.38 -31.95 11.72
CA GLN A 149 5.84 -32.19 11.56
C GLN A 149 6.25 -32.81 10.22
N LYS A 150 5.38 -32.82 9.21
CA LYS A 150 5.70 -33.29 7.87
C LYS A 150 5.67 -32.12 6.91
N ALA A 151 6.67 -32.03 6.04
CA ALA A 151 6.69 -31.04 4.97
C ALA A 151 5.53 -31.28 4.00
N VAL A 152 4.85 -30.22 3.62
CA VAL A 152 3.79 -30.22 2.60
C VAL A 152 4.36 -29.54 1.37
N GLU A 153 4.49 -30.25 0.27
CA GLU A 153 4.92 -29.68 -1.00
C GLU A 153 3.77 -28.87 -1.62
N LEU A 154 3.99 -27.58 -1.80
CA LEU A 154 3.10 -26.70 -2.53
C LEU A 154 3.78 -26.24 -3.81
N SER A 155 3.03 -26.14 -4.89
CA SER A 155 3.50 -25.43 -6.07
C SER A 155 3.71 -23.96 -5.78
N ALA A 156 4.55 -23.28 -6.56
CA ALA A 156 4.80 -21.83 -6.39
C ALA A 156 3.51 -20.99 -6.46
N MET A 157 2.50 -21.45 -7.19
CA MET A 157 1.21 -20.77 -7.31
C MET A 157 0.35 -20.96 -6.06
N GLU A 158 0.30 -22.17 -5.50
CA GLU A 158 -0.42 -22.47 -4.25
C GLU A 158 0.21 -21.75 -3.06
N PHE A 159 1.53 -21.70 -2.99
CA PHE A 159 2.23 -20.97 -1.95
C PHE A 159 1.96 -19.47 -2.04
N LYS A 160 1.94 -18.91 -3.26
CA LYS A 160 1.60 -17.51 -3.50
C LYS A 160 0.15 -17.19 -3.13
N LEU A 161 -0.80 -18.11 -3.41
CA LEU A 161 -2.18 -17.97 -3.00
C LEU A 161 -2.32 -17.97 -1.47
N LEU A 162 -1.55 -18.81 -0.79
CA LEU A 162 -1.51 -18.88 0.67
C LEU A 162 -1.04 -17.56 1.31
N GLN A 163 -0.07 -16.88 0.69
CA GLN A 163 0.39 -15.54 1.11
C GLN A 163 -0.71 -14.46 1.04
N TYR A 164 -1.70 -14.64 0.15
CA TYR A 164 -2.83 -13.71 0.04
C TYR A 164 -3.95 -13.98 1.04
N LEU A 165 -4.02 -15.19 1.58
CA LEU A 165 -5.10 -15.62 2.48
C LEU A 165 -4.76 -15.40 3.97
N ILE A 166 -3.50 -15.14 4.29
CA ILE A 166 -2.98 -14.99 5.66
C ILE A 166 -2.46 -13.57 5.86
#